data_23a03313ec0370ba78942f69608f4e5e
#
_entry.id   23a03313ec0370ba78942f69608f4e5e
#
_cell.length_a   1.000
_cell.length_b   1.000
_cell.length_c   1.000
_cell.angle_alpha   90.00
_cell.angle_beta   90.00
_cell.angle_gamma   90.00
#
_symmetry.space_group_name_H-M   'P 1'
#
loop_
_entity.id
_entity.type
_entity.pdbx_description
1 polymer ?
#
loop_
_entity_poly.entity_id
_entity_poly.type
_entity_poly.pdbx_seq_one_letter_code
_entity_poly.pdbx_strand_id
1 'polypeptide(L)'
;MSKTHTGRGQRELRKTRRRFLQSIGVAGTVGVAGCAGSNKEAAVDDAGASTASDDDTTGGDSTTQTTESVEMTDRTFATATTNVPKDMQFNPYGQKYPDRAALALFENLLYVNEATSTFMPGVLSEWEIGDELVTLSVRDGYHWHSGEAVTADDVAFKLKLDIHDGATLSNIVDPEDVSVVDDSTLELGLKRPVAEEVFLYSLKPIALDTPPAEFQEFLDAYEADGEAPGLTEKTLDEPNGTGPFKFVHARNQELLSERFADHPDADNVNFAGMRWDYLQSNQKQWTALRSGNVDGIDNVFTPDNIAQSYGDDIQEIPMPANWGLGIMFNHEHEHYSQQKVKQAIQYVIDREKLARTAGSKMHVPVEVPCGLPGNFDDSYKDWLGDSLSEFNKYEPSTEKAAALLEEAGFSKQDGTWVDADGKTLEFPFKIPSGWNDWTAGGQSVVQDLNEFGIEASLNPSQSYWGDIYGNQEYVVAGLGWPDGKLYPYFSLNKLLNGFRSRGILKFPRSVEVPPLGEPNGETQTVELEPELEELAGLTGEAAKKKTQELAWIVNQHLPMAPLMEKIDQSWLTTDDWNTVTEEDVSAIVDWPQYYLPREGKLTAKPE
;
A
#
# COMPACT_ATOMS: atom_id res chain seq x y z
N MET A 1 -13.97 36.37 14.56
CA MET A 1 -12.65 36.55 13.96
C MET A 1 -11.78 35.39 14.39
N SER A 2 -11.82 34.30 13.67
CA SER A 2 -10.82 33.20 13.72
C SER A 2 -11.06 32.31 12.48
N LYS A 3 -10.51 32.71 11.39
CA LYS A 3 -10.39 31.90 10.18
C LYS A 3 -8.95 32.09 9.74
N THR A 4 -8.10 31.08 9.86
CA THR A 4 -6.83 30.93 9.13
C THR A 4 -5.76 30.14 9.88
N HIS A 5 -6.01 28.93 10.39
CA HIS A 5 -4.85 28.13 10.84
C HIS A 5 -4.86 26.65 10.41
N THR A 6 -5.98 26.10 9.95
CA THR A 6 -6.08 24.66 9.62
C THR A 6 -5.70 24.29 8.18
N GLY A 7 -5.67 25.26 7.27
CA GLY A 7 -5.26 25.01 5.87
C GLY A 7 -3.75 25.13 5.61
N ARG A 8 -2.96 25.49 6.62
CA ARG A 8 -1.54 25.80 6.43
C ARG A 8 -0.66 24.56 6.51
N GLY A 9 -0.97 23.63 7.41
CA GLY A 9 -0.19 22.40 7.59
C GLY A 9 -0.30 21.44 6.37
N GLN A 10 -1.52 21.16 5.92
CA GLN A 10 -1.72 20.31 4.73
C GLN A 10 -1.20 20.97 3.43
N ARG A 11 -1.30 22.30 3.31
CA ARG A 11 -0.69 23.03 2.19
C ARG A 11 0.84 23.06 2.26
N GLU A 12 1.43 23.02 3.44
CA GLU A 12 2.88 22.97 3.60
C GLU A 12 3.42 21.56 3.32
N LEU A 13 2.79 20.49 3.80
CA LEU A 13 3.12 19.11 3.43
C LEU A 13 3.01 18.88 1.92
N ARG A 14 1.92 19.32 1.28
CA ARG A 14 1.75 19.27 -0.18
C ARG A 14 2.80 20.10 -0.91
N LYS A 15 3.20 21.25 -0.38
CA LYS A 15 4.23 22.11 -1.00
C LYS A 15 5.63 21.55 -0.86
N THR A 16 5.96 20.95 0.25
CA THR A 16 7.27 20.35 0.52
C THR A 16 7.49 19.16 -0.42
N ARG A 17 6.51 18.26 -0.51
CA ARG A 17 6.57 17.11 -1.41
C ARG A 17 6.58 17.50 -2.90
N ARG A 18 5.75 18.46 -3.32
CA ARG A 18 5.73 18.95 -4.70
C ARG A 18 7.03 19.64 -5.11
N ARG A 19 7.71 20.36 -4.17
CA ARG A 19 9.04 20.91 -4.41
C ARG A 19 10.10 19.83 -4.49
N PHE A 20 9.95 18.75 -3.72
CA PHE A 20 10.85 17.62 -3.72
C PHE A 20 10.74 16.82 -5.05
N LEU A 21 9.54 16.45 -5.49
CA LEU A 21 9.33 15.76 -6.76
C LEU A 21 9.79 16.59 -7.97
N GLN A 22 9.71 17.92 -7.89
CA GLN A 22 10.28 18.82 -8.90
C GLN A 22 11.81 18.86 -8.89
N SER A 23 12.48 18.59 -7.77
CA SER A 23 13.95 18.52 -7.67
C SER A 23 14.53 17.19 -8.14
N ILE A 24 13.79 16.08 -8.04
CA ILE A 24 14.20 14.75 -8.53
C ILE A 24 14.19 14.69 -10.07
N GLY A 25 13.28 15.40 -10.73
CA GLY A 25 13.19 15.46 -12.20
C GLY A 25 14.42 16.05 -12.90
N VAL A 26 15.42 16.56 -12.15
CA VAL A 26 16.65 17.15 -12.70
C VAL A 26 17.91 16.30 -12.42
N ALA A 27 17.82 15.30 -11.53
CA ALA A 27 18.99 14.50 -11.12
C ALA A 27 19.02 13.05 -11.68
N GLY A 28 17.99 12.62 -12.41
CA GLY A 28 17.81 11.24 -12.87
C GLY A 28 18.12 10.97 -14.33
N THR A 29 19.22 11.52 -14.88
CA THR A 29 19.76 11.04 -16.16
C THR A 29 21.11 10.37 -15.94
N VAL A 30 21.09 9.16 -15.42
CA VAL A 30 22.20 8.21 -15.60
C VAL A 30 21.69 7.17 -16.61
N GLY A 31 22.30 7.22 -17.80
CA GLY A 31 21.87 6.49 -18.96
C GLY A 31 22.00 4.96 -18.81
N VAL A 32 20.99 4.29 -19.28
CA VAL A 32 21.11 2.91 -19.74
C VAL A 32 21.34 2.97 -21.25
N ALA A 33 22.56 2.65 -21.66
CA ALA A 33 22.90 2.46 -23.05
C ALA A 33 22.43 1.08 -23.53
N GLY A 34 21.27 1.05 -24.16
CA GLY A 34 20.80 -0.10 -24.92
C GLY A 34 21.28 0.00 -26.36
N CYS A 35 22.09 -0.94 -26.81
CA CYS A 35 22.53 -1.10 -28.19
C CYS A 35 21.40 -1.62 -29.06
N ALA A 36 21.00 -0.85 -30.07
CA ALA A 36 20.39 -1.41 -31.28
C ALA A 36 20.96 -0.71 -32.49
N GLY A 37 21.70 -1.45 -33.29
CA GLY A 37 22.31 -0.97 -34.51
C GLY A 37 21.34 -0.92 -35.68
N SER A 38 21.51 0.04 -36.55
CA SER A 38 21.39 -0.18 -38.00
C SER A 38 21.98 0.98 -38.80
N ASN A 39 22.82 0.60 -39.75
CA ASN A 39 23.53 1.35 -40.77
C ASN A 39 22.73 2.49 -41.48
N LYS A 40 23.39 3.58 -41.79
CA LYS A 40 23.66 3.99 -43.19
C LYS A 40 24.64 5.16 -43.31
N GLU A 41 25.42 5.05 -44.37
CA GLU A 41 26.58 5.77 -44.88
C GLU A 41 26.40 7.24 -45.23
N ALA A 42 27.61 7.86 -45.27
CA ALA A 42 28.18 8.87 -46.20
C ALA A 42 28.06 10.34 -45.76
N ALA A 43 29.04 11.19 -45.87
CA ALA A 43 30.36 11.29 -46.48
C ALA A 43 31.05 12.56 -45.97
N VAL A 44 32.39 12.44 -45.76
CA VAL A 44 33.53 13.29 -46.19
C VAL A 44 33.45 14.82 -46.15
N ASP A 45 34.35 15.47 -45.44
CA ASP A 45 35.53 16.28 -45.82
C ASP A 45 35.98 17.11 -44.58
N ASP A 46 37.15 16.99 -44.15
CA ASP A 46 38.54 17.31 -44.40
C ASP A 46 38.98 18.67 -43.78
N ALA A 47 40.17 18.55 -43.26
CA ALA A 47 41.20 19.55 -43.03
C ALA A 47 41.34 20.27 -41.67
N GLY A 48 42.50 20.01 -41.07
CA GLY A 48 43.24 21.04 -40.43
C GLY A 48 44.05 20.64 -39.20
N ALA A 49 45.27 20.14 -39.41
CA ALA A 49 46.29 19.88 -38.41
C ALA A 49 46.83 21.16 -37.73
N SER A 50 47.24 21.10 -36.46
CA SER A 50 48.55 21.60 -35.97
C SER A 50 48.77 21.36 -34.49
N THR A 51 49.69 20.50 -34.18
CA THR A 51 50.89 20.50 -33.32
C THR A 51 50.90 21.11 -31.90
N ALA A 52 51.18 20.23 -30.97
CA ALA A 52 52.25 20.25 -29.92
C ALA A 52 52.20 21.34 -28.85
N SER A 53 52.27 21.07 -27.59
CA SER A 53 53.26 20.49 -26.74
C SER A 53 52.99 20.86 -25.27
N ASP A 54 53.33 19.90 -24.41
CA ASP A 54 53.92 19.98 -23.08
C ASP A 54 53.13 20.46 -21.86
N ASP A 55 52.96 19.51 -21.00
CA ASP A 55 53.34 19.49 -19.57
C ASP A 55 52.59 20.40 -18.60
N ASP A 56 51.75 19.88 -17.77
CA ASP A 56 51.93 19.95 -16.31
C ASP A 56 50.97 19.04 -15.55
N THR A 57 51.53 18.28 -14.64
CA THR A 57 50.94 17.44 -13.63
C THR A 57 50.11 18.23 -12.63
N THR A 58 48.81 17.90 -12.52
CA THR A 58 48.11 18.06 -11.24
C THR A 58 47.13 16.92 -11.05
N GLY A 59 47.27 16.24 -9.92
CA GLY A 59 46.56 15.06 -9.51
C GLY A 59 45.03 15.22 -9.53
N GLY A 60 44.40 14.31 -10.20
CA GLY A 60 42.98 14.05 -10.02
C GLY A 60 42.80 13.44 -8.64
N ASP A 61 42.21 14.21 -7.75
CA ASP A 61 41.70 13.74 -6.46
C ASP A 61 40.54 12.82 -6.72
N SER A 62 40.84 11.54 -6.77
CA SER A 62 39.83 10.48 -6.69
C SER A 62 39.35 10.50 -5.24
N THR A 63 38.30 11.22 -4.96
CA THR A 63 37.54 11.09 -3.73
C THR A 63 36.99 9.66 -3.68
N THR A 64 37.81 8.75 -3.19
CA THR A 64 37.37 7.53 -2.57
C THR A 64 36.51 7.99 -1.39
N GLN A 65 35.18 7.88 -1.50
CA GLN A 65 34.32 7.88 -0.32
C GLN A 65 34.82 6.71 0.53
N THR A 66 35.63 7.00 1.52
CA THR A 66 35.82 6.12 2.66
C THR A 66 34.47 6.05 3.34
N THR A 67 33.76 4.95 3.15
CA THR A 67 32.72 4.51 4.09
C THR A 67 33.46 4.42 5.45
N GLU A 68 33.27 5.44 6.30
CA GLU A 68 33.62 5.28 7.72
C GLU A 68 32.78 4.09 8.19
N SER A 69 33.42 3.02 8.61
CA SER A 69 32.76 1.88 9.24
C SER A 69 32.05 2.41 10.47
N VAL A 70 30.73 2.38 10.45
CA VAL A 70 29.91 2.82 11.57
C VAL A 70 30.23 1.91 12.75
N GLU A 71 30.66 2.51 13.88
CA GLU A 71 31.07 1.75 15.07
C GLU A 71 29.92 0.91 15.61
N MET A 72 30.15 -0.39 15.81
CA MET A 72 29.14 -1.31 16.38
C MET A 72 28.85 -0.94 17.83
N THR A 73 27.57 -0.99 18.19
CA THR A 73 27.10 -0.76 19.56
C THR A 73 26.33 -1.99 20.09
N ASP A 74 26.28 -2.13 21.42
CA ASP A 74 25.48 -3.17 22.09
C ASP A 74 23.98 -2.78 22.23
N ARG A 75 23.55 -1.65 21.64
CA ARG A 75 22.17 -1.18 21.70
C ARG A 75 21.22 -2.11 20.94
N THR A 76 20.01 -2.25 21.44
CA THR A 76 18.92 -2.96 20.80
C THR A 76 17.81 -1.98 20.50
N PHE A 77 17.35 -1.89 19.25
CA PHE A 77 16.22 -1.05 18.87
C PHE A 77 14.93 -1.64 19.40
N ALA A 78 14.24 -0.94 20.28
CA ALA A 78 12.99 -1.38 20.87
C ALA A 78 11.78 -0.79 20.14
N THR A 79 10.82 -1.65 19.79
CA THR A 79 9.57 -1.24 19.16
C THR A 79 8.38 -1.93 19.81
N ALA A 80 7.17 -1.72 19.29
CA ALA A 80 5.94 -2.25 19.84
C ALA A 80 5.32 -3.35 18.97
N THR A 81 4.65 -4.30 19.60
CA THR A 81 3.74 -5.24 18.93
C THR A 81 2.42 -5.35 19.68
N THR A 82 1.32 -5.53 18.95
CA THR A 82 0.00 -5.86 19.52
C THR A 82 -0.24 -7.35 19.64
N ASN A 83 0.60 -8.17 19.01
CA ASN A 83 0.54 -9.63 19.09
C ASN A 83 1.24 -10.12 20.36
N VAL A 84 0.68 -11.12 21.02
CA VAL A 84 1.31 -11.72 22.22
C VAL A 84 2.52 -12.55 21.77
N PRO A 85 3.77 -12.17 22.10
CA PRO A 85 4.95 -12.80 21.51
C PRO A 85 5.02 -14.31 21.68
N LYS A 86 4.72 -14.83 22.86
CA LYS A 86 4.73 -16.29 23.14
C LYS A 86 3.73 -17.10 22.33
N ASP A 87 2.72 -16.46 21.74
CA ASP A 87 1.67 -17.12 20.96
C ASP A 87 1.90 -16.92 19.44
N MET A 88 2.97 -16.21 19.04
CA MET A 88 3.36 -16.05 17.65
C MET A 88 3.78 -17.38 17.04
N GLN A 89 3.48 -17.52 15.75
CA GLN A 89 3.88 -18.65 14.92
C GLN A 89 4.43 -18.09 13.61
N PHE A 90 5.53 -18.63 13.15
CA PHE A 90 6.22 -18.08 11.97
C PHE A 90 5.85 -18.81 10.67
N ASN A 91 4.69 -19.46 10.66
CA ASN A 91 4.07 -19.98 9.44
C ASN A 91 3.31 -18.84 8.73
N PRO A 92 3.72 -18.39 7.52
CA PRO A 92 3.10 -17.26 6.81
C PRO A 92 1.65 -17.54 6.39
N TYR A 93 1.24 -18.81 6.29
CA TYR A 93 -0.13 -19.21 5.97
C TYR A 93 -1.03 -19.30 7.21
N GLY A 94 -0.45 -19.18 8.41
CA GLY A 94 -1.15 -19.28 9.69
C GLY A 94 -1.66 -17.94 10.21
N GLN A 95 -2.70 -17.98 11.04
CA GLN A 95 -3.33 -16.76 11.60
C GLN A 95 -2.51 -16.05 12.69
N LYS A 96 -1.42 -16.63 13.15
CA LYS A 96 -0.58 -16.11 14.25
C LYS A 96 0.77 -15.57 13.77
N TYR A 97 0.90 -15.40 12.47
CA TYR A 97 2.09 -14.84 11.85
C TYR A 97 2.34 -13.40 12.32
N PRO A 98 3.56 -13.05 12.75
CA PRO A 98 3.85 -11.75 13.33
C PRO A 98 4.20 -10.72 12.25
N ASP A 99 3.22 -10.15 11.55
CA ASP A 99 3.38 -9.26 10.40
C ASP A 99 4.54 -8.26 10.51
N ARG A 100 4.71 -7.63 11.68
CA ARG A 100 5.76 -6.60 11.87
C ARG A 100 7.13 -7.21 12.14
N ALA A 101 7.21 -8.20 13.04
CA ALA A 101 8.48 -8.86 13.33
C ALA A 101 9.00 -9.65 12.11
N ALA A 102 8.09 -10.18 11.30
CA ALA A 102 8.42 -10.87 10.06
C ALA A 102 9.27 -10.01 9.12
N LEU A 103 8.99 -8.69 9.01
CA LEU A 103 9.74 -7.75 8.15
C LEU A 103 11.22 -7.57 8.54
N ALA A 104 11.57 -7.92 9.77
CA ALA A 104 12.96 -7.92 10.22
C ALA A 104 13.63 -9.30 10.12
N LEU A 105 12.83 -10.38 10.26
CA LEU A 105 13.31 -11.75 10.30
C LEU A 105 13.40 -12.41 8.92
N PHE A 106 12.59 -11.95 7.96
CA PHE A 106 12.52 -12.48 6.61
C PHE A 106 12.76 -11.37 5.59
N GLU A 107 13.41 -11.71 4.50
CA GLU A 107 13.68 -10.77 3.43
C GLU A 107 12.57 -10.81 2.38
N ASN A 108 12.07 -9.65 1.98
CA ASN A 108 11.13 -9.54 0.88
C ASN A 108 11.83 -9.79 -0.46
N LEU A 109 11.11 -10.32 -1.45
CA LEU A 109 11.64 -10.47 -2.80
C LEU A 109 12.05 -9.12 -3.37
N LEU A 110 11.24 -8.08 -3.14
CA LEU A 110 11.52 -6.69 -3.52
C LEU A 110 10.82 -5.73 -2.56
N TYR A 111 11.24 -4.47 -2.59
CA TYR A 111 10.62 -3.36 -1.86
C TYR A 111 10.04 -2.33 -2.82
N VAL A 112 9.13 -1.51 -2.33
CA VAL A 112 8.52 -0.41 -3.10
C VAL A 112 8.64 0.87 -2.29
N ASN A 113 9.16 1.91 -2.91
CA ASN A 113 9.03 3.26 -2.38
C ASN A 113 7.61 3.76 -2.66
N GLU A 114 6.78 3.88 -1.63
CA GLU A 114 5.36 4.22 -1.76
C GLU A 114 5.12 5.68 -2.20
N ALA A 115 6.15 6.52 -2.12
CA ALA A 115 6.06 7.90 -2.59
C ALA A 115 6.33 8.05 -4.08
N THR A 116 7.19 7.20 -4.64
CA THR A 116 7.68 7.33 -6.01
C THR A 116 7.25 6.17 -6.91
N SER A 117 6.64 5.11 -6.35
CA SER A 117 6.35 3.84 -7.02
C SER A 117 7.59 3.17 -7.62
N THR A 118 8.77 3.42 -7.03
CA THR A 118 10.02 2.81 -7.47
C THR A 118 10.20 1.46 -6.80
N PHE A 119 10.43 0.42 -7.59
CA PHE A 119 10.76 -0.91 -7.09
C PHE A 119 12.25 -1.00 -6.79
N MET A 120 12.58 -1.60 -5.66
CA MET A 120 13.95 -1.70 -5.15
C MET A 120 14.30 -3.16 -4.87
N PRO A 121 15.56 -3.57 -5.08
CA PRO A 121 16.03 -4.91 -4.78
C PRO A 121 15.78 -5.34 -3.32
N GLY A 122 15.43 -6.62 -3.16
CA GLY A 122 15.43 -7.38 -1.91
C GLY A 122 16.23 -8.65 -2.14
N VAL A 123 15.59 -9.83 -2.01
CA VAL A 123 16.18 -11.11 -2.44
C VAL A 123 16.46 -11.11 -3.96
N LEU A 124 15.60 -10.45 -4.74
CA LEU A 124 15.83 -10.25 -6.17
C LEU A 124 16.71 -9.03 -6.39
N SER A 125 17.75 -9.18 -7.21
CA SER A 125 18.63 -8.08 -7.63
C SER A 125 18.15 -7.39 -8.89
N GLU A 126 17.62 -8.16 -9.85
CA GLU A 126 17.21 -7.69 -11.18
C GLU A 126 16.01 -8.50 -11.68
N TRP A 127 15.25 -7.93 -12.62
CA TRP A 127 14.14 -8.56 -13.30
C TRP A 127 14.03 -8.06 -14.74
N GLU A 128 13.66 -8.96 -15.64
CA GLU A 128 13.33 -8.65 -17.02
C GLU A 128 11.94 -9.19 -17.34
N ILE A 129 11.01 -8.30 -17.72
CA ILE A 129 9.61 -8.65 -17.95
C ILE A 129 9.30 -8.53 -19.44
N GLY A 130 9.07 -9.71 -20.07
CA GLY A 130 8.62 -9.81 -21.45
C GLY A 130 7.13 -10.11 -21.55
N ASP A 131 6.62 -10.27 -22.78
CA ASP A 131 5.19 -10.53 -23.04
C ASP A 131 4.75 -11.94 -22.58
N GLU A 132 5.64 -12.93 -22.64
CA GLU A 132 5.33 -14.34 -22.35
C GLU A 132 6.20 -14.91 -21.21
N LEU A 133 7.31 -14.28 -20.90
CA LEU A 133 8.32 -14.77 -19.96
C LEU A 133 8.87 -13.64 -19.10
N VAL A 134 9.04 -13.92 -17.82
CA VAL A 134 9.78 -13.07 -16.88
C VAL A 134 11.01 -13.80 -16.41
N THR A 135 12.16 -13.12 -16.41
CA THR A 135 13.40 -13.60 -15.80
C THR A 135 13.67 -12.84 -14.52
N LEU A 136 13.94 -13.55 -13.44
CA LEU A 136 14.27 -12.99 -12.13
C LEU A 136 15.68 -13.44 -11.73
N SER A 137 16.49 -12.49 -11.23
CA SER A 137 17.83 -12.77 -10.72
C SER A 137 17.85 -12.67 -9.19
N VAL A 138 18.34 -13.71 -8.53
CA VAL A 138 18.54 -13.75 -7.08
C VAL A 138 19.85 -13.05 -6.74
N ARG A 139 19.84 -12.17 -5.75
CA ARG A 139 21.01 -11.43 -5.28
C ARG A 139 21.99 -12.35 -4.55
N ASP A 140 23.24 -12.29 -4.91
CA ASP A 140 24.31 -13.03 -4.24
C ASP A 140 24.47 -12.65 -2.76
N GLY A 141 24.89 -13.62 -1.95
CA GLY A 141 25.27 -13.38 -0.56
C GLY A 141 24.14 -13.49 0.46
N TYR A 142 22.89 -13.75 0.04
CA TYR A 142 21.84 -14.10 0.99
C TYR A 142 22.03 -15.51 1.56
N HIS A 143 21.79 -15.62 2.86
CA HIS A 143 21.80 -16.88 3.59
C HIS A 143 20.56 -17.02 4.45
N TRP A 144 20.08 -18.24 4.58
CA TRP A 144 19.18 -18.58 5.66
C TRP A 144 19.87 -18.40 7.01
N HIS A 145 19.13 -18.11 8.07
CA HIS A 145 19.71 -17.99 9.42
C HIS A 145 20.38 -19.27 9.92
N SER A 146 20.11 -20.41 9.29
CA SER A 146 20.83 -21.69 9.47
C SER A 146 22.25 -21.67 8.91
N GLY A 147 22.59 -20.72 8.02
CA GLY A 147 23.88 -20.57 7.34
C GLY A 147 23.91 -21.18 5.93
N GLU A 148 22.83 -21.75 5.45
CA GLU A 148 22.73 -22.24 4.07
C GLU A 148 22.52 -21.08 3.10
N ALA A 149 23.17 -21.12 1.93
CA ALA A 149 22.98 -20.09 0.91
C ALA A 149 21.55 -20.12 0.34
N VAL A 150 21.00 -18.94 0.10
CA VAL A 150 19.74 -18.78 -0.63
C VAL A 150 20.02 -18.91 -2.13
N THR A 151 19.18 -19.66 -2.84
CA THR A 151 19.31 -19.92 -4.27
C THR A 151 17.99 -19.64 -5.02
N ALA A 152 18.03 -19.70 -6.34
CA ALA A 152 16.85 -19.62 -7.18
C ALA A 152 15.84 -20.76 -6.90
N ASP A 153 16.30 -21.93 -6.45
CA ASP A 153 15.42 -23.04 -6.03
C ASP A 153 14.55 -22.65 -4.82
N ASP A 154 15.11 -21.92 -3.84
CA ASP A 154 14.36 -21.45 -2.67
C ASP A 154 13.26 -20.45 -3.07
N VAL A 155 13.60 -19.50 -3.97
CA VAL A 155 12.64 -18.53 -4.49
C VAL A 155 11.56 -19.22 -5.32
N ALA A 156 11.94 -20.14 -6.22
CA ALA A 156 10.99 -20.91 -7.02
C ALA A 156 10.05 -21.75 -6.14
N PHE A 157 10.59 -22.37 -5.09
CA PHE A 157 9.80 -23.11 -4.10
C PHE A 157 8.74 -22.22 -3.44
N LYS A 158 9.17 -21.05 -2.93
CA LYS A 158 8.24 -20.07 -2.32
C LYS A 158 7.16 -19.63 -3.29
N LEU A 159 7.53 -19.25 -4.51
CA LEU A 159 6.58 -18.81 -5.52
C LEU A 159 5.57 -19.90 -5.89
N LYS A 160 6.01 -21.14 -6.09
CA LYS A 160 5.11 -22.27 -6.38
C LYS A 160 4.11 -22.50 -5.26
N LEU A 161 4.57 -22.50 -4.02
CA LEU A 161 3.70 -22.70 -2.86
C LEU A 161 2.66 -21.58 -2.72
N ASP A 162 3.08 -20.33 -2.89
CA ASP A 162 2.17 -19.16 -2.83
C ASP A 162 1.16 -19.15 -3.99
N ILE A 163 1.59 -19.54 -5.21
CA ILE A 163 0.69 -19.64 -6.36
C ILE A 163 -0.36 -20.71 -6.11
N HIS A 164 0.01 -21.88 -5.59
CA HIS A 164 -0.92 -22.93 -5.23
C HIS A 164 -1.90 -22.51 -4.14
N ASP A 165 -1.44 -21.74 -3.14
CA ASP A 165 -2.30 -21.20 -2.07
C ASP A 165 -3.18 -20.01 -2.51
N GLY A 166 -3.08 -19.58 -3.76
CA GLY A 166 -3.94 -18.55 -4.36
C GLY A 166 -3.47 -17.11 -4.14
N ALA A 167 -2.18 -16.89 -3.96
CA ALA A 167 -1.58 -15.55 -3.97
C ALA A 167 -1.92 -14.79 -5.27
N THR A 168 -1.82 -13.45 -5.24
CA THR A 168 -2.14 -12.58 -6.40
C THR A 168 -1.41 -13.01 -7.67
N LEU A 169 -0.17 -13.50 -7.53
CA LEU A 169 0.64 -14.01 -8.63
C LEU A 169 -0.04 -15.18 -9.37
N SER A 170 -0.89 -15.97 -8.72
CA SER A 170 -1.64 -17.07 -9.34
C SER A 170 -2.56 -16.64 -10.49
N ASN A 171 -2.93 -15.36 -10.57
CA ASN A 171 -3.70 -14.82 -11.69
C ASN A 171 -2.85 -14.57 -12.95
N ILE A 172 -1.52 -14.63 -12.80
CA ILE A 172 -0.55 -14.22 -13.82
C ILE A 172 0.33 -15.39 -14.27
N VAL A 173 0.69 -16.28 -13.33
CA VAL A 173 1.61 -17.41 -13.52
C VAL A 173 0.96 -18.69 -13.02
N ASP A 174 1.16 -19.82 -13.71
CA ASP A 174 0.84 -21.15 -13.18
C ASP A 174 2.07 -21.74 -12.47
N PRO A 175 1.89 -22.56 -11.41
CA PRO A 175 3.03 -23.07 -10.63
C PRO A 175 3.98 -23.94 -11.47
N GLU A 176 3.48 -24.64 -12.48
CA GLU A 176 4.27 -25.43 -13.42
C GLU A 176 5.13 -24.59 -14.38
N ASP A 177 4.80 -23.31 -14.55
CA ASP A 177 5.53 -22.38 -15.41
C ASP A 177 6.66 -21.64 -14.65
N VAL A 178 6.87 -21.97 -13.36
CA VAL A 178 8.03 -21.50 -12.58
C VAL A 178 9.17 -22.47 -12.72
N SER A 179 10.28 -22.07 -13.35
CA SER A 179 11.44 -22.90 -13.62
C SER A 179 12.75 -22.25 -13.18
N VAL A 180 13.68 -23.04 -12.67
CA VAL A 180 15.03 -22.62 -12.31
C VAL A 180 15.96 -22.84 -13.49
N VAL A 181 16.70 -21.80 -13.86
CA VAL A 181 17.69 -21.85 -14.96
C VAL A 181 19.07 -22.22 -14.42
N ASP A 182 19.46 -21.60 -13.32
CA ASP A 182 20.69 -21.87 -12.58
C ASP A 182 20.54 -21.42 -11.10
N ASP A 183 21.61 -21.53 -10.30
CA ASP A 183 21.57 -21.23 -8.85
C ASP A 183 21.09 -19.80 -8.52
N SER A 184 21.17 -18.87 -9.47
CA SER A 184 20.83 -17.43 -9.28
C SER A 184 19.70 -16.94 -10.19
N THR A 185 19.20 -17.76 -11.11
CA THR A 185 18.26 -17.32 -12.15
C THR A 185 17.05 -18.23 -12.21
N LEU A 186 15.85 -17.64 -12.23
CA LEU A 186 14.60 -18.34 -12.47
C LEU A 186 13.77 -17.64 -13.54
N GLU A 187 12.94 -18.40 -14.22
CA GLU A 187 12.02 -17.94 -15.26
C GLU A 187 10.58 -18.29 -14.90
N LEU A 188 9.66 -17.36 -15.20
CA LEU A 188 8.23 -17.52 -14.99
C LEU A 188 7.49 -17.30 -16.30
N GLY A 189 6.79 -18.33 -16.80
CA GLY A 189 5.89 -18.22 -17.94
C GLY A 189 4.62 -17.47 -17.57
N LEU A 190 4.28 -16.45 -18.37
CA LEU A 190 3.09 -15.63 -18.14
C LEU A 190 1.87 -16.22 -18.86
N LYS A 191 0.73 -16.31 -18.17
CA LYS A 191 -0.58 -16.69 -18.78
C LYS A 191 -1.02 -15.72 -19.87
N ARG A 192 -0.59 -14.47 -19.76
CA ARG A 192 -0.87 -13.36 -20.68
C ARG A 192 0.11 -12.23 -20.44
N PRO A 193 0.32 -11.31 -21.39
CA PRO A 193 1.10 -10.11 -21.14
C PRO A 193 0.52 -9.29 -19.99
N VAL A 194 1.39 -8.76 -19.13
CA VAL A 194 1.04 -7.90 -18.01
C VAL A 194 1.97 -6.70 -17.95
N ALA A 195 1.46 -5.58 -17.45
CA ALA A 195 2.30 -4.41 -17.18
C ALA A 195 3.33 -4.73 -16.10
N GLU A 196 4.51 -4.15 -16.20
CA GLU A 196 5.61 -4.35 -15.24
C GLU A 196 5.15 -4.07 -13.81
N GLU A 197 4.44 -2.98 -13.59
CA GLU A 197 3.94 -2.61 -12.26
C GLU A 197 2.94 -3.65 -11.71
N VAL A 198 2.12 -4.26 -12.58
CA VAL A 198 1.16 -5.30 -12.15
C VAL A 198 1.92 -6.54 -11.69
N PHE A 199 2.95 -6.94 -12.42
CA PHE A 199 3.79 -8.08 -12.06
C PHE A 199 4.56 -7.81 -10.77
N LEU A 200 5.31 -6.71 -10.69
CA LEU A 200 6.16 -6.40 -9.54
C LEU A 200 5.35 -6.17 -8.25
N TYR A 201 4.21 -5.49 -8.33
CA TYR A 201 3.33 -5.38 -7.17
C TYR A 201 2.73 -6.72 -6.71
N SER A 202 2.65 -7.73 -7.58
CA SER A 202 2.25 -9.08 -7.15
C SER A 202 3.35 -9.80 -6.36
N LEU A 203 4.61 -9.41 -6.56
CA LEU A 203 5.76 -9.92 -5.80
C LEU A 203 5.99 -9.15 -4.48
N LYS A 204 5.56 -7.88 -4.38
CA LYS A 204 5.78 -7.03 -3.19
C LYS A 204 5.44 -7.70 -1.85
N PRO A 205 4.31 -8.41 -1.70
CA PRO A 205 3.93 -9.02 -0.42
C PRO A 205 4.67 -10.32 -0.11
N ILE A 206 5.55 -10.79 -1.01
CA ILE A 206 6.20 -12.09 -0.88
C ILE A 206 7.54 -11.91 -0.18
N ALA A 207 7.67 -12.49 1.00
CA ALA A 207 8.92 -12.64 1.72
C ALA A 207 9.45 -14.07 1.56
N LEU A 208 10.77 -14.25 1.65
CA LEU A 208 11.38 -15.58 1.66
C LEU A 208 11.32 -16.15 3.10
N ASP A 209 10.17 -16.68 3.46
CA ASP A 209 9.77 -17.09 4.81
C ASP A 209 9.36 -18.56 4.93
N THR A 210 9.51 -19.32 3.84
CA THR A 210 9.14 -20.74 3.76
C THR A 210 10.35 -21.60 3.37
N PRO A 211 11.25 -21.91 4.34
CA PRO A 211 12.39 -22.77 4.04
C PRO A 211 11.90 -24.14 3.54
N PRO A 212 12.44 -24.65 2.42
CA PRO A 212 11.98 -25.92 1.81
C PRO A 212 11.98 -27.09 2.79
N ALA A 213 12.98 -27.17 3.68
CA ALA A 213 13.07 -28.24 4.70
C ALA A 213 11.83 -28.34 5.60
N GLU A 214 11.09 -27.23 5.79
CA GLU A 214 9.91 -27.15 6.65
C GLU A 214 8.60 -27.30 5.88
N PHE A 215 8.57 -26.96 4.59
CA PHE A 215 7.33 -26.82 3.83
C PHE A 215 7.21 -27.75 2.62
N GLN A 216 8.23 -28.57 2.29
CA GLN A 216 8.24 -29.43 1.12
C GLN A 216 7.01 -30.36 1.06
N GLU A 217 6.59 -30.93 2.19
CA GLU A 217 5.42 -31.80 2.26
C GLU A 217 4.13 -31.17 1.73
N PHE A 218 3.99 -29.85 1.87
CA PHE A 218 2.80 -29.12 1.42
C PHE A 218 2.86 -28.84 -0.08
N LEU A 219 4.04 -28.52 -0.62
CA LEU A 219 4.20 -28.38 -2.06
C LEU A 219 3.95 -29.74 -2.75
N ASP A 220 4.53 -30.83 -2.22
CA ASP A 220 4.29 -32.18 -2.74
C ASP A 220 2.79 -32.55 -2.72
N ALA A 221 2.07 -32.14 -1.68
CA ALA A 221 0.63 -32.38 -1.56
C ALA A 221 -0.17 -31.56 -2.59
N TYR A 222 0.16 -30.29 -2.78
CA TYR A 222 -0.44 -29.47 -3.83
C TYR A 222 -0.22 -30.04 -5.23
N GLU A 223 1.02 -30.45 -5.54
CA GLU A 223 1.36 -31.06 -6.84
C GLU A 223 0.67 -32.39 -7.08
N ALA A 224 0.43 -33.18 -6.03
CA ALA A 224 -0.20 -34.50 -6.14
C ALA A 224 -1.75 -34.41 -6.18
N ASP A 225 -2.35 -33.61 -5.29
CA ASP A 225 -3.77 -33.65 -5.00
C ASP A 225 -4.49 -32.30 -5.21
N GLY A 226 -3.75 -31.21 -5.47
CA GLY A 226 -4.27 -29.84 -5.64
C GLY A 226 -4.66 -29.18 -4.31
N GLU A 227 -4.39 -29.79 -3.18
CA GLU A 227 -4.70 -29.30 -1.83
C GLU A 227 -3.54 -29.63 -0.87
N ALA A 228 -3.26 -28.75 0.10
CA ALA A 228 -2.25 -29.00 1.14
C ALA A 228 -2.89 -28.93 2.54
N PRO A 229 -3.59 -30.01 2.94
CA PRO A 229 -4.25 -30.03 4.25
C PRO A 229 -3.22 -29.88 5.38
N GLY A 230 -3.53 -29.00 6.35
CA GLY A 230 -2.65 -28.72 7.49
C GLY A 230 -1.63 -27.61 7.27
N LEU A 231 -1.55 -26.99 6.08
CA LEU A 231 -0.64 -25.88 5.82
C LEU A 231 -0.90 -24.69 6.77
N THR A 232 -2.15 -24.30 6.94
CA THR A 232 -2.55 -23.20 7.82
C THR A 232 -2.41 -23.52 9.32
N GLU A 233 -2.42 -24.78 9.68
CA GLU A 233 -2.29 -25.30 11.05
C GLU A 233 -0.86 -25.66 11.46
N LYS A 234 0.08 -25.68 10.47
CA LYS A 234 1.48 -25.95 10.78
C LYS A 234 2.00 -24.94 11.81
N THR A 235 2.62 -25.45 12.87
CA THR A 235 3.25 -24.64 13.90
C THR A 235 4.74 -24.53 13.64
N LEU A 236 5.26 -23.31 13.69
CA LEU A 236 6.68 -23.00 13.55
C LEU A 236 7.04 -21.98 14.62
N ASP A 237 7.57 -22.47 15.74
CA ASP A 237 7.88 -21.66 16.93
C ASP A 237 9.19 -20.86 16.77
N GLU A 238 10.14 -21.39 16.01
CA GLU A 238 11.44 -20.79 15.73
C GLU A 238 11.63 -20.66 14.22
N PRO A 239 11.71 -19.43 13.68
CA PRO A 239 11.85 -19.22 12.26
C PRO A 239 13.29 -19.45 11.79
N ASN A 240 13.46 -20.08 10.62
CA ASN A 240 14.68 -20.00 9.83
C ASN A 240 14.46 -18.92 8.77
N GLY A 241 14.89 -17.70 9.06
CA GLY A 241 14.67 -16.53 8.21
C GLY A 241 15.83 -16.20 7.30
N THR A 242 15.69 -15.11 6.57
CA THR A 242 16.65 -14.59 5.60
C THR A 242 16.94 -13.10 5.79
N GLY A 243 16.24 -12.46 6.73
CA GLY A 243 16.34 -11.02 6.99
C GLY A 243 17.57 -10.61 7.80
N PRO A 244 17.78 -9.29 7.98
CA PRO A 244 18.97 -8.74 8.66
C PRO A 244 19.02 -9.03 10.16
N PHE A 245 17.94 -9.54 10.73
CA PHE A 245 17.87 -9.89 12.15
C PHE A 245 17.42 -11.35 12.33
N LYS A 246 18.12 -12.06 13.20
CA LYS A 246 17.87 -13.47 13.52
C LYS A 246 17.11 -13.60 14.83
N PHE A 247 16.10 -14.48 14.85
CA PHE A 247 15.30 -14.79 16.04
C PHE A 247 16.15 -15.31 17.19
N VAL A 248 15.90 -14.79 18.40
CA VAL A 248 16.53 -15.26 19.65
C VAL A 248 15.48 -15.94 20.54
N HIS A 249 14.38 -15.26 20.84
CA HIS A 249 13.26 -15.83 21.59
C HIS A 249 11.99 -15.01 21.50
N ALA A 250 10.86 -15.66 21.71
CA ALA A 250 9.56 -15.03 21.97
C ALA A 250 9.03 -15.46 23.35
N ARG A 251 8.78 -14.49 24.24
CA ARG A 251 8.30 -14.68 25.60
C ARG A 251 6.99 -13.92 25.82
N ASN A 252 6.45 -13.95 27.05
CA ASN A 252 5.14 -13.35 27.35
C ASN A 252 5.00 -11.88 26.94
N GLN A 253 6.05 -11.10 27.07
CA GLN A 253 6.01 -9.64 26.92
C GLN A 253 6.93 -9.12 25.82
N GLU A 254 7.81 -9.94 25.28
CA GLU A 254 8.81 -9.53 24.31
C GLU A 254 9.12 -10.62 23.28
N LEU A 255 9.44 -10.19 22.07
CA LEU A 255 10.19 -10.93 21.07
C LEU A 255 11.54 -10.24 20.93
N LEU A 256 12.63 -11.01 20.88
CA LEU A 256 13.99 -10.51 20.70
C LEU A 256 14.62 -11.17 19.48
N SER A 257 15.31 -10.36 18.71
CA SER A 257 16.21 -10.76 17.63
C SER A 257 17.60 -10.18 17.82
N GLU A 258 18.59 -10.79 17.19
CA GLU A 258 19.96 -10.30 17.10
C GLU A 258 20.32 -9.98 15.64
N ARG A 259 21.29 -9.10 15.42
CA ARG A 259 21.82 -8.79 14.09
C ARG A 259 22.38 -10.06 13.44
N PHE A 260 22.00 -10.33 12.21
CA PHE A 260 22.52 -11.44 11.41
C PHE A 260 23.74 -10.98 10.61
N ALA A 261 24.93 -11.42 11.03
CA ALA A 261 26.19 -10.93 10.47
C ALA A 261 26.45 -11.36 9.02
N ASP A 262 25.82 -12.46 8.59
CA ASP A 262 25.98 -13.01 7.24
C ASP A 262 24.93 -12.45 6.24
N HIS A 263 24.12 -11.46 6.65
CA HIS A 263 23.22 -10.75 5.75
C HIS A 263 24.00 -9.82 4.81
N PRO A 264 23.65 -9.70 3.52
CA PRO A 264 24.38 -8.85 2.55
C PRO A 264 24.52 -7.39 2.98
N ASP A 265 23.51 -6.86 3.71
CA ASP A 265 23.49 -5.48 4.17
C ASP A 265 23.90 -5.34 5.66
N ALA A 266 24.51 -6.38 6.25
CA ALA A 266 24.87 -6.39 7.66
C ALA A 266 25.80 -5.25 8.07
N ASP A 267 26.70 -4.82 7.19
CA ASP A 267 27.66 -3.73 7.47
C ASP A 267 26.96 -2.36 7.64
N ASN A 268 25.72 -2.23 7.20
CA ASN A 268 24.90 -1.04 7.38
C ASN A 268 24.20 -1.01 8.76
N VAL A 269 24.09 -2.15 9.44
CA VAL A 269 23.42 -2.30 10.73
C VAL A 269 24.45 -2.26 11.85
N ASN A 270 24.50 -1.18 12.62
CA ASN A 270 25.52 -0.97 13.67
C ASN A 270 25.02 -1.24 15.10
N PHE A 271 23.90 -1.90 15.28
CA PHE A 271 23.31 -2.20 16.58
C PHE A 271 23.01 -3.70 16.74
N ALA A 272 22.88 -4.14 18.01
CA ALA A 272 22.89 -5.56 18.35
C ALA A 272 21.66 -6.35 17.89
N GLY A 273 20.50 -5.71 17.73
CA GLY A 273 19.29 -6.40 17.33
C GLY A 273 18.03 -5.56 17.52
N MET A 274 16.88 -6.19 17.37
CA MET A 274 15.57 -5.57 17.59
C MET A 274 14.78 -6.30 18.68
N ARG A 275 13.96 -5.54 19.44
CA ARG A 275 13.06 -6.04 20.46
C ARG A 275 11.65 -5.51 20.23
N TRP A 276 10.66 -6.40 20.27
CA TRP A 276 9.24 -6.04 20.18
C TRP A 276 8.57 -6.24 21.54
N ASP A 277 8.18 -5.14 22.16
CA ASP A 277 7.47 -5.16 23.43
C ASP A 277 5.96 -5.29 23.20
N TYR A 278 5.28 -6.16 23.95
CA TYR A 278 3.84 -6.35 23.86
C TYR A 278 3.08 -5.15 24.43
N LEU A 279 2.59 -4.31 23.56
CA LEU A 279 1.83 -3.09 23.88
C LEU A 279 0.49 -3.10 23.13
N GLN A 280 -0.52 -3.69 23.76
CA GLN A 280 -1.80 -4.08 23.14
C GLN A 280 -2.73 -2.91 22.74
N SER A 281 -2.37 -1.65 23.01
CA SER A 281 -3.21 -0.50 22.67
C SER A 281 -2.38 0.73 22.30
N ASN A 282 -2.94 1.58 21.45
CA ASN A 282 -2.32 2.84 21.04
C ASN A 282 -1.89 3.68 22.26
N GLN A 283 -2.72 3.76 23.29
CA GLN A 283 -2.40 4.51 24.51
C GLN A 283 -1.13 4.01 25.21
N LYS A 284 -0.92 2.67 25.24
CA LYS A 284 0.31 2.08 25.80
C LYS A 284 1.53 2.39 24.92
N GLN A 285 1.37 2.30 23.60
CA GLN A 285 2.44 2.59 22.65
C GLN A 285 2.87 4.06 22.71
N TRP A 286 1.93 5.01 22.71
CA TRP A 286 2.24 6.44 22.88
C TRP A 286 2.95 6.75 24.20
N THR A 287 2.53 6.09 25.28
CA THR A 287 3.16 6.26 26.59
C THR A 287 4.58 5.69 26.60
N ALA A 288 4.78 4.51 26.02
CA ALA A 288 6.09 3.86 25.96
C ALA A 288 7.09 4.67 25.12
N LEU A 289 6.67 5.16 23.94
CA LEU A 289 7.51 6.03 23.11
C LEU A 289 7.91 7.31 23.84
N ARG A 290 6.94 8.03 24.39
CA ARG A 290 7.20 9.29 25.12
C ARG A 290 8.07 9.13 26.36
N SER A 291 8.07 7.95 26.98
CA SER A 291 8.90 7.65 28.16
C SER A 291 10.23 7.01 27.83
N GLY A 292 10.57 6.85 26.55
CA GLY A 292 11.80 6.20 26.09
C GLY A 292 11.87 4.69 26.41
N ASN A 293 10.72 4.02 26.61
CA ASN A 293 10.71 2.57 26.80
C ASN A 293 10.77 1.81 25.48
N VAL A 294 10.38 2.45 24.38
CA VAL A 294 10.57 1.98 23.01
C VAL A 294 11.16 3.11 22.18
N ASP A 295 11.94 2.76 21.16
CA ASP A 295 12.65 3.69 20.28
C ASP A 295 11.85 4.05 19.04
N GLY A 296 10.84 3.22 18.71
CA GLY A 296 9.96 3.48 17.59
C GLY A 296 8.61 2.79 17.71
N ILE A 297 7.62 3.33 17.01
CA ILE A 297 6.28 2.73 16.84
C ILE A 297 5.77 2.97 15.43
N ASP A 298 5.04 1.99 14.87
CA ASP A 298 4.48 2.04 13.51
C ASP A 298 2.98 1.99 13.49
N ASN A 299 2.40 2.53 12.39
CA ASN A 299 0.98 2.41 12.05
C ASN A 299 0.04 2.65 13.24
N VAL A 300 0.44 3.51 14.12
CA VAL A 300 -0.34 3.87 15.28
C VAL A 300 -1.12 5.12 14.95
N PHE A 301 -2.41 5.06 15.15
CA PHE A 301 -3.20 6.26 15.15
C PHE A 301 -2.73 7.18 16.29
N THR A 302 -2.09 8.30 15.94
CA THR A 302 -1.61 9.27 16.91
C THR A 302 -2.40 10.58 16.74
N PRO A 303 -3.39 10.87 17.62
CA PRO A 303 -4.15 12.11 17.54
C PRO A 303 -3.25 13.34 17.65
N ASP A 304 -3.66 14.47 17.04
CA ASP A 304 -2.90 15.73 17.02
C ASP A 304 -2.45 16.19 18.41
N ASN A 305 -3.30 16.03 19.44
CA ASN A 305 -2.97 16.41 20.82
C ASN A 305 -1.91 15.50 21.46
N ILE A 306 -1.81 14.25 21.02
CA ILE A 306 -0.76 13.32 21.47
C ILE A 306 0.54 13.66 20.73
N ALA A 307 0.49 13.79 19.41
CA ALA A 307 1.66 14.17 18.60
C ALA A 307 2.30 15.48 19.07
N GLN A 308 1.49 16.48 19.43
CA GLN A 308 1.96 17.75 20.01
C GLN A 308 2.58 17.62 21.41
N SER A 309 2.37 16.50 22.10
CA SER A 309 2.96 16.21 23.40
C SER A 309 4.31 15.50 23.33
N TYR A 310 4.73 15.10 22.15
CA TYR A 310 6.07 14.54 21.93
C TYR A 310 7.13 15.64 21.98
N GLY A 311 8.32 15.30 22.46
CA GLY A 311 9.47 16.19 22.46
C GLY A 311 10.10 16.35 21.08
N ASP A 312 11.06 17.25 20.96
CA ASP A 312 11.82 17.46 19.73
C ASP A 312 12.74 16.25 19.39
N ASP A 313 12.86 15.32 20.32
CA ASP A 313 13.59 14.05 20.25
C ASP A 313 12.76 12.90 19.61
N ILE A 314 11.49 13.15 19.28
CA ILE A 314 10.62 12.17 18.63
C ILE A 314 10.22 12.70 17.25
N GLN A 315 10.66 12.01 16.21
CA GLN A 315 10.43 12.38 14.82
C GLN A 315 9.30 11.56 14.19
N GLU A 316 8.43 12.24 13.43
CA GLU A 316 7.42 11.62 12.59
C GLU A 316 7.98 11.33 11.19
N ILE A 317 7.69 10.14 10.66
CA ILE A 317 7.84 9.79 9.24
C ILE A 317 6.44 9.49 8.71
N PRO A 318 5.80 10.45 8.03
CA PRO A 318 4.49 10.25 7.45
C PRO A 318 4.62 9.47 6.14
N MET A 319 3.78 8.44 5.96
CA MET A 319 3.76 7.60 4.77
C MET A 319 2.39 7.63 4.11
N PRO A 320 2.31 7.80 2.77
CA PRO A 320 1.04 7.59 2.08
C PRO A 320 0.64 6.12 2.22
N ALA A 321 -0.48 5.88 2.87
CA ALA A 321 -0.98 4.52 3.05
C ALA A 321 -1.60 3.95 1.77
N ASN A 322 -1.97 4.82 0.82
CA ASN A 322 -2.68 4.48 -0.40
C ASN A 322 -3.94 3.63 -0.15
N TRP A 323 -4.56 3.81 1.02
CA TRP A 323 -5.85 3.25 1.41
C TRP A 323 -6.56 4.19 2.40
N GLY A 324 -7.84 3.96 2.64
CA GLY A 324 -8.60 4.81 3.56
C GLY A 324 -10.05 4.38 3.70
N LEU A 325 -10.89 5.21 4.30
CA LEU A 325 -12.29 4.93 4.52
C LEU A 325 -13.13 5.24 3.27
N GLY A 326 -13.90 4.26 2.83
CA GLY A 326 -14.99 4.42 1.87
C GLY A 326 -16.31 3.86 2.40
N ILE A 327 -17.41 4.25 1.77
CA ILE A 327 -18.73 3.69 2.02
C ILE A 327 -18.97 2.54 1.06
N MET A 328 -19.19 1.35 1.58
CA MET A 328 -19.65 0.19 0.85
C MET A 328 -21.17 0.08 0.98
N PHE A 329 -21.87 0.10 -0.14
CA PHE A 329 -23.32 -0.07 -0.21
C PHE A 329 -23.66 -1.51 -0.56
N ASN A 330 -24.74 -2.04 0.03
CA ASN A 330 -25.35 -3.27 -0.45
C ASN A 330 -26.19 -2.98 -1.69
N HIS A 331 -25.64 -3.29 -2.87
CA HIS A 331 -26.29 -3.01 -4.16
C HIS A 331 -27.54 -3.88 -4.44
N GLU A 332 -27.83 -4.89 -3.63
CA GLU A 332 -29.08 -5.66 -3.68
C GLU A 332 -30.17 -5.06 -2.80
N HIS A 333 -29.81 -4.07 -1.94
CA HIS A 333 -30.80 -3.38 -1.11
C HIS A 333 -31.65 -2.43 -1.96
N GLU A 334 -32.97 -2.42 -1.74
CA GLU A 334 -33.94 -1.68 -2.54
C GLU A 334 -33.61 -0.19 -2.77
N HIS A 335 -33.07 0.51 -1.76
CA HIS A 335 -32.68 1.91 -1.89
C HIS A 335 -31.28 2.05 -2.50
N TYR A 336 -30.30 1.20 -2.11
CA TYR A 336 -28.90 1.34 -2.52
C TYR A 336 -28.54 0.66 -3.86
N SER A 337 -29.50 -0.10 -4.45
CA SER A 337 -29.43 -0.50 -5.85
C SER A 337 -29.55 0.70 -6.79
N GLN A 338 -30.14 1.80 -6.33
CA GLN A 338 -30.36 3.02 -7.12
C GLN A 338 -29.12 3.91 -7.11
N GLN A 339 -28.54 4.16 -8.30
CA GLN A 339 -27.36 5.01 -8.47
C GLN A 339 -27.57 6.41 -7.89
N LYS A 340 -28.72 7.04 -8.17
CA LYS A 340 -29.03 8.41 -7.72
C LYS A 340 -29.06 8.58 -6.21
N VAL A 341 -29.49 7.55 -5.47
CA VAL A 341 -29.48 7.56 -3.99
C VAL A 341 -28.04 7.62 -3.48
N LYS A 342 -27.12 6.82 -4.05
CA LYS A 342 -25.71 6.82 -3.68
C LYS A 342 -25.03 8.14 -4.02
N GLN A 343 -25.33 8.70 -5.19
CA GLN A 343 -24.84 10.02 -5.61
C GLN A 343 -25.38 11.15 -4.71
N ALA A 344 -26.66 11.09 -4.33
CA ALA A 344 -27.26 12.05 -3.39
C ALA A 344 -26.51 12.05 -2.04
N ILE A 345 -26.23 10.86 -1.48
CA ILE A 345 -25.48 10.72 -0.24
C ILE A 345 -24.10 11.38 -0.36
N GLN A 346 -23.40 11.21 -1.50
CA GLN A 346 -22.10 11.85 -1.69
C GLN A 346 -22.17 13.39 -1.73
N TYR A 347 -23.26 13.99 -2.24
CA TYR A 347 -23.46 15.43 -2.19
C TYR A 347 -23.81 15.96 -0.80
N VAL A 348 -24.23 15.10 0.13
CA VAL A 348 -24.52 15.51 1.52
C VAL A 348 -23.25 15.54 2.37
N ILE A 349 -22.33 14.60 2.16
CA ILE A 349 -21.15 14.40 3.00
C ILE A 349 -20.08 15.46 2.72
N ASP A 350 -19.69 16.22 3.75
CA ASP A 350 -18.51 17.10 3.71
C ASP A 350 -17.24 16.29 4.04
N ARG A 351 -16.54 15.85 2.98
CA ARG A 351 -15.33 15.03 3.09
C ARG A 351 -14.15 15.78 3.74
N GLU A 352 -14.07 17.11 3.61
CA GLU A 352 -13.07 17.91 4.30
C GLU A 352 -13.33 17.95 5.81
N LYS A 353 -14.61 18.14 6.21
CA LYS A 353 -15.02 18.07 7.61
C LYS A 353 -14.75 16.69 8.19
N LEU A 354 -15.09 15.64 7.43
CA LEU A 354 -14.87 14.24 7.82
C LEU A 354 -13.40 13.95 8.07
N ALA A 355 -12.50 14.25 7.12
CA ALA A 355 -11.06 14.02 7.26
C ALA A 355 -10.46 14.80 8.44
N ARG A 356 -10.89 16.06 8.65
CA ARG A 356 -10.48 16.84 9.84
C ARG A 356 -10.95 16.20 11.14
N THR A 357 -12.17 15.66 11.17
CA THR A 357 -12.74 15.03 12.37
C THR A 357 -12.08 13.70 12.68
N ALA A 358 -11.73 12.93 11.65
CA ALA A 358 -11.00 11.66 11.78
C ALA A 358 -9.55 11.87 12.25
N GLY A 359 -8.93 13.02 11.92
CA GLY A 359 -7.56 13.38 12.29
C GLY A 359 -6.87 14.11 11.13
N SER A 360 -6.67 15.42 11.27
CA SER A 360 -6.28 16.30 10.16
C SER A 360 -4.87 16.04 9.61
N LYS A 361 -3.98 15.44 10.40
CA LYS A 361 -2.63 15.05 9.97
C LYS A 361 -2.57 13.69 9.29
N MET A 362 -3.55 12.82 9.56
CA MET A 362 -3.53 11.43 9.15
C MET A 362 -4.49 11.12 8.00
N HIS A 363 -5.34 12.06 7.64
CA HIS A 363 -6.36 11.81 6.63
C HIS A 363 -6.42 12.95 5.63
N VAL A 364 -6.49 12.57 4.36
CA VAL A 364 -6.67 13.48 3.25
C VAL A 364 -8.07 13.24 2.66
N PRO A 365 -8.90 14.28 2.49
CA PRO A 365 -10.19 14.10 1.86
C PRO A 365 -10.02 13.70 0.39
N VAL A 366 -10.85 12.78 -0.08
CA VAL A 366 -10.91 12.44 -1.51
C VAL A 366 -11.57 13.60 -2.26
N GLU A 367 -10.84 14.24 -3.15
CA GLU A 367 -11.36 15.33 -3.97
C GLU A 367 -12.32 14.81 -5.04
N VAL A 368 -11.91 13.76 -5.76
CA VAL A 368 -12.70 13.12 -6.83
C VAL A 368 -12.92 11.65 -6.49
N PRO A 369 -14.14 11.23 -6.16
CA PRO A 369 -14.44 9.82 -5.86
C PRO A 369 -14.43 8.96 -7.14
N CYS A 370 -13.25 8.65 -7.66
CA CYS A 370 -13.05 7.88 -8.88
C CYS A 370 -12.34 6.53 -8.66
N GLY A 371 -12.02 6.20 -7.39
CA GLY A 371 -11.38 4.95 -7.05
C GLY A 371 -9.87 4.90 -7.27
N LEU A 372 -9.23 6.03 -7.62
CA LEU A 372 -7.79 6.10 -7.77
C LEU A 372 -7.13 6.57 -6.46
N PRO A 373 -6.03 5.93 -6.03
CA PRO A 373 -5.21 6.38 -4.91
C PRO A 373 -4.37 7.61 -5.27
N GLY A 374 -3.65 8.17 -4.28
CA GLY A 374 -2.76 9.31 -4.50
C GLY A 374 -3.40 10.67 -4.24
N ASN A 375 -4.44 10.74 -3.39
CA ASN A 375 -5.00 12.03 -2.96
C ASN A 375 -4.05 12.79 -2.01
N PHE A 376 -3.08 12.10 -1.42
CA PHE A 376 -2.09 12.71 -0.55
C PHE A 376 -1.21 13.73 -1.28
N ASP A 377 -0.81 13.44 -2.52
CA ASP A 377 0.11 14.25 -3.33
C ASP A 377 -0.48 14.70 -4.68
N ASP A 378 -1.75 14.42 -4.89
CA ASP A 378 -2.47 14.71 -6.13
C ASP A 378 -2.03 13.84 -7.34
N SER A 379 -1.26 12.74 -7.14
CA SER A 379 -0.77 11.90 -8.24
C SER A 379 -1.89 11.21 -9.04
N TYR A 380 -3.07 10.98 -8.46
CA TYR A 380 -4.23 10.50 -9.20
C TYR A 380 -4.62 11.42 -10.38
N LYS A 381 -4.29 12.72 -10.30
CA LYS A 381 -4.59 13.71 -11.35
C LYS A 381 -3.78 13.47 -12.62
N ASP A 382 -2.59 12.88 -12.49
CA ASP A 382 -1.77 12.54 -13.64
C ASP A 382 -2.41 11.43 -14.48
N TRP A 383 -3.11 10.49 -13.83
CA TRP A 383 -3.88 9.45 -14.52
C TRP A 383 -5.14 10.01 -15.19
N LEU A 384 -5.83 10.93 -14.56
CA LEU A 384 -7.04 11.53 -15.14
C LEU A 384 -6.72 12.58 -16.23
N GLY A 385 -5.58 13.29 -16.11
CA GLY A 385 -5.13 14.27 -17.10
C GLY A 385 -6.20 15.30 -17.44
N ASP A 386 -6.41 15.56 -18.73
CA ASP A 386 -7.38 16.55 -19.22
C ASP A 386 -8.83 16.15 -18.91
N SER A 387 -9.12 14.84 -18.72
CA SER A 387 -10.46 14.36 -18.39
C SER A 387 -10.87 14.66 -16.94
N LEU A 388 -9.96 15.11 -16.08
CA LEU A 388 -10.23 15.44 -14.68
C LEU A 388 -11.44 16.38 -14.50
N SER A 389 -11.61 17.34 -15.42
CA SER A 389 -12.70 18.32 -15.35
C SER A 389 -14.08 17.72 -15.58
N GLU A 390 -14.17 16.54 -16.18
CA GLU A 390 -15.41 15.84 -16.51
C GLU A 390 -15.94 15.04 -15.30
N PHE A 391 -15.07 14.68 -14.37
CA PHE A 391 -15.42 13.88 -13.21
C PHE A 391 -16.22 14.67 -12.18
N ASN A 392 -17.28 14.04 -11.65
CA ASN A 392 -18.08 14.64 -10.60
C ASN A 392 -17.28 14.63 -9.27
N LYS A 393 -17.05 15.81 -8.73
CA LYS A 393 -16.37 15.99 -7.44
C LYS A 393 -17.29 15.76 -6.25
N TYR A 394 -18.61 15.71 -6.46
CA TYR A 394 -19.59 15.61 -5.38
C TYR A 394 -19.33 16.63 -4.25
N GLU A 395 -19.07 17.89 -4.62
CA GLU A 395 -18.96 18.98 -3.64
C GLU A 395 -20.28 19.11 -2.86
N PRO A 396 -20.24 19.34 -1.53
CA PRO A 396 -21.44 19.38 -0.70
C PRO A 396 -22.51 20.32 -1.26
N SER A 397 -23.70 19.76 -1.54
CA SER A 397 -24.86 20.48 -2.07
C SER A 397 -26.15 19.76 -1.71
N THR A 398 -26.84 20.25 -0.69
CA THR A 398 -28.15 19.70 -0.31
C THR A 398 -29.20 19.89 -1.39
N GLU A 399 -29.07 20.91 -2.27
CA GLU A 399 -29.97 21.13 -3.40
C GLU A 399 -29.83 20.01 -4.44
N LYS A 400 -28.60 19.68 -4.85
CA LYS A 400 -28.34 18.59 -5.79
C LYS A 400 -28.74 17.24 -5.20
N ALA A 401 -28.44 17.01 -3.92
CA ALA A 401 -28.83 15.80 -3.22
C ALA A 401 -30.34 15.61 -3.18
N ALA A 402 -31.10 16.68 -2.89
CA ALA A 402 -32.56 16.65 -2.88
C ALA A 402 -33.13 16.32 -4.28
N ALA A 403 -32.63 16.99 -5.32
CA ALA A 403 -33.05 16.75 -6.70
C ALA A 403 -32.84 15.29 -7.11
N LEU A 404 -31.69 14.69 -6.78
CA LEU A 404 -31.39 13.28 -7.08
C LEU A 404 -32.30 12.32 -6.32
N LEU A 405 -32.65 12.59 -5.06
CA LEU A 405 -33.60 11.78 -4.30
C LEU A 405 -35.01 11.89 -4.88
N GLU A 406 -35.45 13.09 -5.26
CA GLU A 406 -36.75 13.30 -5.92
C GLU A 406 -36.83 12.55 -7.26
N GLU A 407 -35.76 12.60 -8.08
CA GLU A 407 -35.65 11.83 -9.32
C GLU A 407 -35.61 10.31 -9.08
N ALA A 408 -35.12 9.87 -7.91
CA ALA A 408 -35.13 8.48 -7.46
C ALA A 408 -36.50 8.04 -6.87
N GLY A 409 -37.50 8.95 -6.81
CA GLY A 409 -38.83 8.67 -6.32
C GLY A 409 -39.04 8.90 -4.82
N PHE A 410 -38.08 9.56 -4.13
CA PHE A 410 -38.22 9.93 -2.73
C PHE A 410 -38.88 11.29 -2.57
N SER A 411 -39.51 11.49 -1.42
CA SER A 411 -40.07 12.78 -1.02
C SER A 411 -39.77 13.06 0.45
N LYS A 412 -39.72 14.35 0.83
CA LYS A 412 -39.46 14.72 2.21
C LYS A 412 -40.77 14.87 2.97
N GLN A 413 -41.01 14.04 4.00
CA GLN A 413 -42.17 14.06 4.87
C GLN A 413 -41.72 14.32 6.30
N ASP A 414 -42.29 15.34 6.93
CA ASP A 414 -41.96 15.76 8.30
C ASP A 414 -40.44 15.92 8.56
N GLY A 415 -39.70 16.32 7.51
CA GLY A 415 -38.24 16.51 7.58
C GLY A 415 -37.42 15.30 7.21
N THR A 416 -38.01 14.12 6.99
CA THR A 416 -37.35 12.84 6.68
C THR A 416 -37.62 12.42 5.25
N TRP A 417 -36.60 11.86 4.57
CA TRP A 417 -36.72 11.32 3.23
C TRP A 417 -37.38 9.93 3.25
N VAL A 418 -38.46 9.77 2.50
CA VAL A 418 -39.21 8.51 2.36
C VAL A 418 -39.39 8.18 0.88
N ASP A 419 -39.47 6.89 0.54
CA ASP A 419 -39.79 6.41 -0.80
C ASP A 419 -41.27 6.54 -1.11
N ALA A 420 -41.68 6.05 -2.29
CA ALA A 420 -43.06 6.11 -2.76
C ALA A 420 -44.06 5.30 -1.88
N ASP A 421 -43.57 4.29 -1.16
CA ASP A 421 -44.32 3.45 -0.25
C ASP A 421 -44.36 4.02 1.19
N GLY A 422 -43.67 5.15 1.42
CA GLY A 422 -43.59 5.80 2.72
C GLY A 422 -42.51 5.20 3.62
N LYS A 423 -41.62 4.38 3.09
CA LYS A 423 -40.50 3.79 3.83
C LYS A 423 -39.32 4.78 3.92
N THR A 424 -38.81 4.95 5.11
CA THR A 424 -37.70 5.86 5.38
C THR A 424 -36.41 5.43 4.70
N LEU A 425 -35.66 6.41 4.17
CA LEU A 425 -34.29 6.19 3.72
C LEU A 425 -33.38 6.13 4.95
N GLU A 426 -33.00 4.91 5.34
CA GLU A 426 -32.15 4.61 6.49
C GLU A 426 -30.68 4.44 6.06
N PHE A 427 -29.73 4.91 6.88
CA PHE A 427 -28.30 4.74 6.67
C PHE A 427 -27.63 4.14 7.93
N PRO A 428 -27.76 2.82 8.15
CA PRO A 428 -27.12 2.13 9.29
C PRO A 428 -25.64 1.86 8.99
N PHE A 429 -24.77 2.82 9.29
CA PHE A 429 -23.36 2.77 8.95
C PHE A 429 -22.58 1.85 9.88
N LYS A 430 -22.28 0.64 9.43
CA LYS A 430 -21.51 -0.36 10.17
C LYS A 430 -20.01 -0.11 9.99
N ILE A 431 -19.26 -0.06 11.10
CA ILE A 431 -17.79 0.14 11.12
C ILE A 431 -17.13 -0.80 12.12
N PRO A 432 -15.80 -1.08 12.02
CA PRO A 432 -15.12 -1.86 13.03
C PRO A 432 -15.05 -1.12 14.37
N SER A 433 -15.35 -1.83 15.46
CA SER A 433 -15.22 -1.29 16.81
C SER A 433 -13.75 -1.09 17.17
N GLY A 434 -13.45 0.04 17.84
CA GLY A 434 -12.09 0.35 18.31
C GLY A 434 -11.22 1.12 17.30
N TRP A 435 -11.68 1.33 16.09
CA TRP A 435 -11.03 2.20 15.11
C TRP A 435 -11.51 3.65 15.34
N ASN A 436 -10.74 4.39 16.12
CA ASN A 436 -11.17 5.70 16.63
C ASN A 436 -11.30 6.76 15.54
N ASP A 437 -10.40 6.75 14.56
CA ASP A 437 -10.41 7.61 13.38
C ASP A 437 -11.66 7.37 12.53
N TRP A 438 -11.98 6.10 12.24
CA TRP A 438 -13.19 5.74 11.49
C TRP A 438 -14.46 6.02 12.28
N THR A 439 -14.41 5.84 13.61
CA THR A 439 -15.54 6.19 14.49
C THR A 439 -15.81 7.69 14.44
N ALA A 440 -14.78 8.52 14.54
CA ALA A 440 -14.91 9.97 14.49
C ALA A 440 -15.37 10.45 13.09
N GLY A 441 -14.78 9.92 12.02
CA GLY A 441 -15.22 10.21 10.65
C GLY A 441 -16.65 9.75 10.39
N GLY A 442 -17.02 8.53 10.84
CA GLY A 442 -18.37 7.98 10.71
C GLY A 442 -19.42 8.80 11.46
N GLN A 443 -19.09 9.36 12.62
CA GLN A 443 -19.97 10.29 13.34
C GLN A 443 -20.23 11.56 12.53
N SER A 444 -19.21 12.08 11.82
CA SER A 444 -19.39 13.24 10.93
C SER A 444 -20.33 12.92 9.77
N VAL A 445 -20.18 11.74 9.14
CA VAL A 445 -21.11 11.27 8.09
C VAL A 445 -22.55 11.19 8.58
N VAL A 446 -22.75 10.53 9.72
CA VAL A 446 -24.08 10.35 10.33
C VAL A 446 -24.71 11.70 10.67
N GLN A 447 -23.93 12.65 11.17
CA GLN A 447 -24.42 13.99 11.45
C GLN A 447 -24.91 14.70 10.18
N ASP A 448 -24.09 14.73 9.12
CA ASP A 448 -24.44 15.42 7.87
C ASP A 448 -25.71 14.82 7.25
N LEU A 449 -25.84 13.49 7.24
CA LEU A 449 -27.01 12.79 6.71
C LEU A 449 -28.28 13.06 7.52
N ASN A 450 -28.21 13.05 8.86
CA ASN A 450 -29.35 13.38 9.73
C ASN A 450 -29.81 14.83 9.57
N GLU A 451 -28.87 15.78 9.47
CA GLU A 451 -29.18 17.19 9.21
C GLU A 451 -29.89 17.37 7.85
N PHE A 452 -29.58 16.55 6.88
CA PHE A 452 -30.25 16.53 5.57
C PHE A 452 -31.61 15.81 5.59
N GLY A 453 -31.88 14.98 6.60
CA GLY A 453 -33.14 14.23 6.78
C GLY A 453 -33.09 12.77 6.30
N ILE A 454 -31.91 12.18 6.14
CA ILE A 454 -31.72 10.74 6.00
C ILE A 454 -31.54 10.17 7.42
N GLU A 455 -32.26 9.08 7.76
CA GLU A 455 -32.16 8.46 9.08
C GLU A 455 -30.87 7.66 9.20
N ALA A 456 -29.80 8.31 9.69
CA ALA A 456 -28.48 7.75 9.79
C ALA A 456 -28.10 7.35 11.22
N SER A 457 -27.46 6.21 11.37
CA SER A 457 -26.92 5.71 12.65
C SER A 457 -25.53 5.10 12.46
N LEU A 458 -24.62 5.29 13.44
CA LEU A 458 -23.31 4.64 13.45
C LEU A 458 -23.39 3.35 14.26
N ASN A 459 -22.95 2.24 13.67
CA ASN A 459 -23.04 0.90 14.25
C ASN A 459 -21.65 0.24 14.36
N PRO A 460 -20.85 0.55 15.41
CA PRO A 460 -19.57 -0.12 15.63
C PRO A 460 -19.79 -1.59 16.01
N SER A 461 -19.14 -2.50 15.27
CA SER A 461 -19.24 -3.96 15.49
C SER A 461 -17.90 -4.54 15.94
N GLN A 462 -17.92 -5.40 16.97
CA GLN A 462 -16.75 -6.17 17.41
C GLN A 462 -16.52 -7.40 16.51
N SER A 463 -17.59 -7.91 15.89
CA SER A 463 -17.56 -9.00 14.92
C SER A 463 -17.45 -8.51 13.47
N TYR A 464 -17.05 -7.24 13.27
CA TYR A 464 -17.10 -6.56 11.98
C TYR A 464 -16.59 -7.39 10.80
N TRP A 465 -15.42 -8.01 10.94
CA TRP A 465 -14.81 -8.81 9.86
C TRP A 465 -15.61 -10.08 9.56
N GLY A 466 -16.13 -10.74 10.60
CA GLY A 466 -17.05 -11.87 10.45
C GLY A 466 -18.36 -11.46 9.77
N ASP A 467 -18.93 -10.32 10.17
CA ASP A 467 -20.18 -9.80 9.58
C ASP A 467 -19.99 -9.48 8.08
N ILE A 468 -18.87 -8.82 7.72
CA ILE A 468 -18.63 -8.36 6.34
C ILE A 468 -18.12 -9.50 5.46
N TYR A 469 -17.04 -10.18 5.86
CA TYR A 469 -16.37 -11.17 5.00
C TYR A 469 -16.96 -12.58 5.13
N GLY A 470 -17.43 -12.95 6.33
CA GLY A 470 -18.03 -14.26 6.57
C GLY A 470 -19.49 -14.32 6.20
N ASN A 471 -20.31 -13.44 6.78
CA ASN A 471 -21.77 -13.48 6.68
C ASN A 471 -22.35 -12.57 5.61
N GLN A 472 -21.59 -11.55 5.15
CA GLN A 472 -22.05 -10.52 4.20
C GLN A 472 -23.30 -9.76 4.71
N GLU A 473 -23.38 -9.54 6.02
CA GLU A 473 -24.50 -8.92 6.73
C GLU A 473 -24.29 -7.42 6.93
N TYR A 474 -24.65 -6.65 5.92
CA TYR A 474 -24.65 -5.20 5.99
C TYR A 474 -25.67 -4.58 5.04
N VAL A 475 -26.13 -3.39 5.35
CA VAL A 475 -26.84 -2.49 4.45
C VAL A 475 -25.87 -1.42 3.93
N VAL A 476 -25.16 -0.77 4.84
CA VAL A 476 -24.08 0.18 4.56
C VAL A 476 -22.94 -0.09 5.52
N ALA A 477 -21.71 -0.16 5.02
CA ALA A 477 -20.53 -0.39 5.85
C ALA A 477 -19.35 0.50 5.43
N GLY A 478 -18.47 0.82 6.38
CA GLY A 478 -17.19 1.46 6.10
C GLY A 478 -16.14 0.40 5.75
N LEU A 479 -15.52 0.47 4.60
CA LEU A 479 -14.51 -0.49 4.18
C LEU A 479 -13.30 0.23 3.59
N GLY A 480 -12.13 -0.41 3.70
CA GLY A 480 -10.87 0.11 3.14
C GLY A 480 -10.89 0.12 1.62
N TRP A 481 -10.61 1.27 1.07
CA TRP A 481 -10.33 1.52 -0.35
C TRP A 481 -9.06 2.40 -0.39
N PRO A 482 -8.31 2.49 -1.43
CA PRO A 482 -8.02 1.53 -2.48
C PRO A 482 -7.23 0.32 -1.96
N ASP A 483 -6.27 -0.24 -2.74
CA ASP A 483 -5.59 -1.50 -2.41
C ASP A 483 -4.18 -1.33 -1.84
N GLY A 484 -3.82 -0.15 -1.33
CA GLY A 484 -2.48 0.11 -0.78
C GLY A 484 -1.37 0.20 -1.84
N LYS A 485 -1.71 0.35 -3.12
CA LYS A 485 -0.78 0.42 -4.25
C LYS A 485 -1.14 1.60 -5.13
N LEU A 486 -0.14 2.36 -5.59
CA LEU A 486 -0.37 3.54 -6.43
C LEU A 486 -0.80 3.22 -7.87
N TYR A 487 -0.45 2.03 -8.40
CA TYR A 487 -0.84 1.69 -9.76
C TYR A 487 -2.35 1.44 -9.86
N PRO A 488 -3.08 2.12 -10.78
CA PRO A 488 -4.55 2.17 -10.82
C PRO A 488 -5.25 0.82 -10.91
N TYR A 489 -4.65 -0.14 -11.61
CA TYR A 489 -5.23 -1.47 -11.79
C TYR A 489 -5.70 -2.10 -10.47
N PHE A 490 -4.87 -2.04 -9.43
CA PHE A 490 -5.18 -2.73 -8.16
C PHE A 490 -6.42 -2.17 -7.48
N SER A 491 -6.53 -0.85 -7.39
CA SER A 491 -7.68 -0.19 -6.78
C SER A 491 -8.94 -0.37 -7.61
N LEU A 492 -8.86 -0.22 -8.92
CA LEU A 492 -9.98 -0.42 -9.83
C LEU A 492 -10.42 -1.88 -9.83
N ASN A 493 -9.49 -2.84 -9.88
CA ASN A 493 -9.82 -4.26 -9.78
C ASN A 493 -10.47 -4.60 -8.43
N LYS A 494 -9.95 -4.09 -7.32
CA LYS A 494 -10.55 -4.30 -5.99
C LYS A 494 -11.98 -3.80 -5.92
N LEU A 495 -12.25 -2.60 -6.43
CA LEU A 495 -13.56 -1.97 -6.40
C LEU A 495 -14.56 -2.59 -7.37
N LEU A 496 -14.13 -2.94 -8.58
CA LEU A 496 -15.04 -3.40 -9.64
C LEU A 496 -15.14 -4.92 -9.75
N ASN A 497 -14.14 -5.67 -9.26
CA ASN A 497 -14.11 -7.13 -9.32
C ASN A 497 -13.77 -7.81 -7.99
N GLY A 498 -12.67 -7.45 -7.32
CA GLY A 498 -12.12 -8.20 -6.19
C GLY A 498 -13.07 -8.38 -5.01
N PHE A 499 -13.75 -7.33 -4.58
CA PHE A 499 -14.77 -7.44 -3.53
C PHE A 499 -16.04 -8.14 -4.02
N ARG A 500 -16.38 -7.99 -5.28
CA ARG A 500 -17.52 -8.67 -5.91
C ARG A 500 -17.27 -10.18 -6.03
N SER A 501 -16.11 -10.61 -6.51
CA SER A 501 -15.77 -12.02 -6.66
C SER A 501 -15.78 -12.78 -5.34
N ARG A 502 -15.48 -12.09 -4.22
CA ARG A 502 -15.61 -12.62 -2.86
C ARG A 502 -17.02 -12.52 -2.28
N GLY A 503 -18.02 -12.02 -3.04
CA GLY A 503 -19.39 -11.81 -2.58
C GLY A 503 -19.56 -10.66 -1.57
N ILE A 504 -18.49 -9.92 -1.26
CA ILE A 504 -18.50 -8.84 -0.25
C ILE A 504 -19.24 -7.63 -0.82
N LEU A 505 -18.83 -7.15 -1.99
CA LEU A 505 -19.48 -6.07 -2.71
C LEU A 505 -20.48 -6.68 -3.70
N LYS A 506 -21.77 -6.47 -3.47
CA LYS A 506 -22.86 -7.00 -4.31
C LYS A 506 -23.11 -6.14 -5.54
N PHE A 507 -22.03 -5.71 -6.19
CA PHE A 507 -22.04 -4.88 -7.39
C PHE A 507 -22.19 -5.75 -8.64
N PRO A 508 -22.93 -5.32 -9.69
CA PRO A 508 -23.17 -6.13 -10.89
C PRO A 508 -21.86 -6.37 -11.69
N ARG A 509 -21.87 -7.41 -12.53
CA ARG A 509 -20.73 -7.76 -13.42
C ARG A 509 -20.64 -6.83 -14.61
N SER A 510 -21.77 -6.30 -15.03
CA SER A 510 -21.90 -5.34 -16.13
C SER A 510 -22.73 -4.14 -15.70
N VAL A 511 -22.42 -2.99 -16.26
CA VAL A 511 -23.10 -1.73 -15.96
C VAL A 511 -23.42 -0.95 -17.24
N GLU A 512 -24.49 -0.16 -17.18
CA GLU A 512 -24.85 0.78 -18.24
C GLU A 512 -24.12 2.10 -18.00
N VAL A 513 -23.16 2.46 -18.85
CA VAL A 513 -22.26 3.60 -18.64
C VAL A 513 -22.46 4.62 -19.73
N PRO A 514 -22.71 5.90 -19.40
CA PRO A 514 -22.67 6.98 -20.36
C PRO A 514 -21.22 7.28 -20.78
N PRO A 515 -20.99 7.87 -21.95
CA PRO A 515 -19.64 8.29 -22.36
C PRO A 515 -18.97 9.18 -21.32
N LEU A 516 -17.64 9.09 -21.21
CA LEU A 516 -16.84 9.94 -20.34
C LEU A 516 -17.11 11.43 -20.69
N GLY A 517 -17.45 12.23 -19.68
CA GLY A 517 -17.80 13.63 -19.82
C GLY A 517 -19.26 13.91 -20.23
N GLU A 518 -20.03 12.87 -20.55
CA GLU A 518 -21.44 13.00 -20.94
C GLU A 518 -22.36 12.21 -20.00
N PRO A 519 -22.55 12.63 -18.73
CA PRO A 519 -23.28 11.84 -17.73
C PRO A 519 -24.76 11.57 -18.08
N ASN A 520 -25.33 12.31 -19.04
CA ASN A 520 -26.68 12.14 -19.58
C ASN A 520 -26.68 11.60 -21.02
N GLY A 521 -25.52 11.16 -21.54
CA GLY A 521 -25.38 10.59 -22.88
C GLY A 521 -26.06 9.22 -23.03
N GLU A 522 -26.08 8.71 -24.24
CA GLU A 522 -26.58 7.36 -24.53
C GLU A 522 -25.64 6.33 -23.89
N THR A 523 -26.18 5.47 -23.00
CA THR A 523 -25.41 4.48 -22.27
C THR A 523 -25.03 3.29 -23.15
N GLN A 524 -23.91 2.66 -22.81
CA GLN A 524 -23.49 1.36 -23.35
C GLN A 524 -23.26 0.37 -22.20
N THR A 525 -23.54 -0.90 -22.45
CA THR A 525 -23.26 -1.97 -21.51
C THR A 525 -21.75 -2.28 -21.50
N VAL A 526 -21.14 -2.24 -20.32
CA VAL A 526 -19.72 -2.55 -20.11
C VAL A 526 -19.59 -3.76 -19.19
N GLU A 527 -18.94 -4.81 -19.66
CA GLU A 527 -18.54 -5.98 -18.87
C GLU A 527 -17.24 -5.67 -18.14
N LEU A 528 -17.28 -5.65 -16.80
CA LEU A 528 -16.18 -5.09 -15.99
C LEU A 528 -14.90 -5.94 -15.98
N GLU A 529 -15.02 -7.26 -15.97
CA GLU A 529 -13.90 -8.17 -15.84
C GLU A 529 -12.96 -8.14 -17.07
N PRO A 530 -13.47 -8.19 -18.31
CA PRO A 530 -12.64 -8.04 -19.51
C PRO A 530 -11.91 -6.69 -19.58
N GLU A 531 -12.54 -5.59 -19.16
CA GLU A 531 -11.93 -4.26 -19.16
C GLU A 531 -10.77 -4.15 -18.14
N LEU A 532 -10.92 -4.79 -16.99
CA LEU A 532 -9.87 -4.88 -15.98
C LEU A 532 -8.71 -5.78 -16.43
N GLU A 533 -9.02 -6.89 -17.11
CA GLU A 533 -8.01 -7.76 -17.70
C GLU A 533 -7.22 -7.04 -18.79
N GLU A 534 -7.89 -6.23 -19.60
CA GLU A 534 -7.22 -5.39 -20.59
C GLU A 534 -6.30 -4.37 -19.90
N LEU A 535 -6.78 -3.65 -18.86
CA LEU A 535 -5.97 -2.68 -18.13
C LEU A 535 -4.69 -3.32 -17.53
N ALA A 536 -4.78 -4.55 -17.05
CA ALA A 536 -3.64 -5.25 -16.47
C ALA A 536 -2.46 -5.45 -17.44
N GLY A 537 -2.74 -5.48 -18.75
CA GLY A 537 -1.71 -5.65 -19.81
C GLY A 537 -1.30 -4.35 -20.51
N LEU A 538 -1.96 -3.23 -20.21
CA LEU A 538 -1.69 -1.96 -20.90
C LEU A 538 -0.61 -1.15 -20.19
N THR A 539 0.13 -0.35 -20.97
CA THR A 539 1.14 0.60 -20.48
C THR A 539 0.97 1.98 -21.14
N GLY A 540 1.60 3.01 -20.56
CA GLY A 540 1.65 4.36 -21.13
C GLY A 540 0.26 4.98 -21.36
N GLU A 541 0.08 5.64 -22.51
CA GLU A 541 -1.17 6.34 -22.83
C GLU A 541 -2.39 5.42 -22.97
N ALA A 542 -2.19 4.16 -23.37
CA ALA A 542 -3.28 3.18 -23.45
C ALA A 542 -3.80 2.81 -22.06
N ALA A 543 -2.90 2.55 -21.11
CA ALA A 543 -3.24 2.31 -19.70
C ALA A 543 -3.94 3.53 -19.08
N LYS A 544 -3.44 4.73 -19.38
CA LYS A 544 -4.03 5.98 -18.90
C LYS A 544 -5.47 6.15 -19.39
N LYS A 545 -5.71 5.94 -20.68
CA LYS A 545 -7.05 6.01 -21.26
C LYS A 545 -8.01 4.99 -20.65
N LYS A 546 -7.58 3.72 -20.52
CA LYS A 546 -8.38 2.67 -19.91
C LYS A 546 -8.67 2.97 -18.43
N THR A 547 -7.68 3.51 -17.70
CA THR A 547 -7.85 3.98 -16.33
C THR A 547 -8.94 5.06 -16.23
N GLN A 548 -8.95 6.04 -17.14
CA GLN A 548 -9.97 7.09 -17.16
C GLN A 548 -11.38 6.51 -17.38
N GLU A 549 -11.53 5.55 -18.29
CA GLU A 549 -12.80 4.88 -18.58
C GLU A 549 -13.32 4.12 -17.35
N LEU A 550 -12.46 3.32 -16.68
CA LEU A 550 -12.84 2.58 -15.48
C LEU A 550 -13.06 3.47 -14.25
N ALA A 551 -12.23 4.51 -14.07
CA ALA A 551 -12.41 5.51 -13.03
C ALA A 551 -13.74 6.28 -13.21
N TRP A 552 -14.17 6.54 -14.46
CA TRP A 552 -15.45 7.12 -14.77
C TRP A 552 -16.61 6.22 -14.31
N ILE A 553 -16.50 4.91 -14.52
CA ILE A 553 -17.48 3.95 -14.02
C ILE A 553 -17.60 4.04 -12.49
N VAL A 554 -16.46 4.06 -11.78
CA VAL A 554 -16.46 4.21 -10.32
C VAL A 554 -17.09 5.53 -9.90
N ASN A 555 -16.77 6.63 -10.57
CA ASN A 555 -17.30 7.96 -10.26
C ASN A 555 -18.82 8.04 -10.46
N GLN A 556 -19.37 7.42 -11.52
CA GLN A 556 -20.79 7.47 -11.83
C GLN A 556 -21.61 6.48 -10.99
N HIS A 557 -21.12 5.25 -10.82
CA HIS A 557 -21.88 4.17 -10.18
C HIS A 557 -21.65 4.02 -8.70
N LEU A 558 -20.51 4.52 -8.18
CA LEU A 558 -20.13 4.41 -6.77
C LEU A 558 -20.27 2.97 -6.24
N PRO A 559 -19.56 1.98 -6.80
CA PRO A 559 -19.54 0.63 -6.23
C PRO A 559 -19.15 0.68 -4.76
N MET A 560 -18.12 1.43 -4.45
CA MET A 560 -17.86 2.05 -3.15
C MET A 560 -17.71 3.55 -3.36
N ALA A 561 -18.07 4.33 -2.34
CA ALA A 561 -17.88 5.76 -2.35
C ALA A 561 -16.65 6.15 -1.52
N PRO A 562 -15.52 6.49 -2.14
CA PRO A 562 -14.32 6.95 -1.46
C PRO A 562 -14.57 8.23 -0.66
N LEU A 563 -14.11 8.27 0.60
CA LEU A 563 -14.29 9.44 1.48
C LEU A 563 -12.98 10.14 1.83
N MET A 564 -12.00 9.37 2.28
CA MET A 564 -10.68 9.88 2.68
C MET A 564 -9.61 8.82 2.46
N GLU A 565 -8.38 9.27 2.22
CA GLU A 565 -7.17 8.45 2.28
C GLU A 565 -6.46 8.65 3.61
N LYS A 566 -5.77 7.59 4.05
CA LYS A 566 -4.99 7.57 5.27
C LYS A 566 -3.52 7.89 5.00
N ILE A 567 -2.88 8.54 5.96
CA ILE A 567 -1.44 8.68 6.09
C ILE A 567 -1.03 7.80 7.26
N ASP A 568 -0.22 6.79 7.02
CA ASP A 568 0.40 6.01 8.07
C ASP A 568 1.53 6.81 8.72
N GLN A 569 1.81 6.55 9.97
CA GLN A 569 2.80 7.29 10.75
C GLN A 569 3.79 6.31 11.38
N SER A 570 5.06 6.52 11.14
CA SER A 570 6.13 5.93 11.93
C SER A 570 6.73 7.00 12.82
N TRP A 571 6.95 6.69 14.07
CA TRP A 571 7.52 7.60 15.06
C TRP A 571 8.80 6.98 15.62
N LEU A 572 9.92 7.72 15.54
CA LEU A 572 11.23 7.26 15.96
C LEU A 572 11.86 8.27 16.93
N THR A 573 12.54 7.77 17.98
CA THR A 573 13.34 8.62 18.85
C THR A 573 14.67 8.95 18.19
N THR A 574 15.15 10.18 18.43
CA THR A 574 16.42 10.69 17.87
C THR A 574 17.50 10.88 18.91
N ASP A 575 17.26 10.64 20.21
CA ASP A 575 18.26 10.80 21.25
C ASP A 575 19.43 9.81 21.09
N ASP A 576 19.10 8.54 20.98
CA ASP A 576 20.06 7.43 20.84
C ASP A 576 20.23 6.93 19.40
N TRP A 577 19.42 7.45 18.48
CA TRP A 577 19.37 6.96 17.10
C TRP A 577 19.57 8.08 16.08
N ASN A 578 20.28 7.77 15.00
CA ASN A 578 20.23 8.56 13.78
C ASN A 578 19.12 7.98 12.90
N THR A 579 18.29 8.84 12.33
CA THR A 579 17.24 8.46 11.41
C THR A 579 17.09 9.51 10.31
N VAL A 580 16.25 9.22 9.33
CA VAL A 580 15.94 10.13 8.22
C VAL A 580 15.06 11.28 8.70
N THR A 581 15.06 12.38 7.95
CA THR A 581 14.15 13.51 8.17
C THR A 581 12.85 13.31 7.38
N GLU A 582 11.79 14.06 7.73
CA GLU A 582 10.53 14.09 6.96
C GLU A 582 10.71 14.41 5.46
N GLU A 583 11.84 15.04 5.11
CA GLU A 583 12.17 15.42 3.73
C GLU A 583 12.83 14.29 2.93
N ASP A 584 13.30 13.24 3.58
CA ASP A 584 13.93 12.08 2.93
C ASP A 584 12.87 11.06 2.52
N VAL A 585 12.26 11.28 1.36
CA VAL A 585 11.26 10.35 0.80
C VAL A 585 11.85 9.01 0.36
N SER A 586 13.17 8.86 0.29
CA SER A 586 13.80 7.57 0.03
C SER A 586 13.51 6.52 1.11
N ALA A 587 13.07 6.98 2.28
CA ALA A 587 12.67 6.17 3.43
C ALA A 587 11.19 5.79 3.45
N ILE A 588 10.38 6.27 2.51
CA ILE A 588 8.95 5.95 2.44
C ILE A 588 8.76 4.57 1.81
N VAL A 589 9.21 3.58 2.54
CA VAL A 589 8.92 2.16 2.32
C VAL A 589 7.95 1.74 3.41
N ASP A 590 7.09 0.77 3.16
CA ASP A 590 6.24 0.22 4.22
C ASP A 590 7.09 -0.06 5.47
N TRP A 591 6.72 0.59 6.56
CA TRP A 591 7.35 0.38 7.86
C TRP A 591 8.86 0.71 7.89
N PRO A 592 9.23 1.99 7.84
CA PRO A 592 10.61 2.45 7.68
C PRO A 592 11.59 1.84 8.68
N GLN A 593 11.21 1.64 9.94
CA GLN A 593 12.10 1.09 10.97
C GLN A 593 12.62 -0.33 10.67
N TYR A 594 11.98 -1.08 9.76
CA TYR A 594 12.45 -2.41 9.34
C TYR A 594 13.29 -2.36 8.06
N TYR A 595 13.15 -1.29 7.27
CA TYR A 595 13.91 -1.11 6.03
C TYR A 595 15.17 -0.24 6.23
N LEU A 596 15.06 0.87 6.99
CA LEU A 596 16.13 1.84 7.17
C LEU A 596 17.46 1.27 7.71
N PRO A 597 17.48 0.23 8.57
CA PRO A 597 18.73 -0.40 8.98
C PRO A 597 19.55 -0.94 7.81
N ARG A 598 18.91 -1.54 6.79
CA ARG A 598 19.59 -2.07 5.59
C ARG A 598 20.28 -0.99 4.78
N GLU A 599 19.72 0.22 4.79
CA GLU A 599 20.25 1.40 4.09
C GLU A 599 21.29 2.17 4.92
N GLY A 600 21.58 1.75 6.15
CA GLY A 600 22.40 2.52 7.07
C GLY A 600 21.80 3.87 7.49
N LYS A 601 20.47 4.01 7.34
CA LYS A 601 19.72 5.23 7.63
C LYS A 601 19.04 5.22 9.00
N LEU A 602 18.95 4.07 9.64
CA LEU A 602 18.65 3.91 11.06
C LEU A 602 19.86 3.27 11.72
N THR A 603 20.61 4.08 12.47
CA THR A 603 21.84 3.65 13.14
C THR A 603 21.86 4.11 14.59
N ALA A 604 22.45 3.31 15.47
CA ALA A 604 22.68 3.69 16.86
C ALA A 604 23.77 4.77 16.93
N LYS A 605 23.56 5.78 17.78
CA LYS A 605 24.59 6.77 18.10
C LYS A 605 25.67 6.17 19.03
N PRO A 606 26.94 6.59 18.93
CA PRO A 606 27.97 6.20 19.89
C PRO A 606 27.54 6.49 21.33
N GLU A 607 27.99 5.64 22.27
CA GLU A 607 27.71 5.81 23.71
C GLU A 607 28.43 7.03 24.30
#